data_08aa422f9f2a832288c256144c35793c
#
_entry.id   08aa422f9f2a832288c256144c35793c
#
_cell.length_a   1.000
_cell.length_b   1.000
_cell.length_c   1.000
_cell.angle_alpha   90.00
_cell.angle_beta   90.00
_cell.angle_gamma   90.00
#
_symmetry.space_group_name_H-M   'P 1'
#
loop_
_entity.id
_entity.type
_entity.pdbx_description
1 polymer ?
#
loop_
_entity_poly.entity_id
_entity_poly.type
_entity_poly.pdbx_seq_one_letter_code
_entity_poly.pdbx_strand_id
1 'polypeptide(L)'
;MITLRKAADRGQADHGWLKSQHSFSFADYHDPAHMGFGNLRVINEDRIAPGTGFGTHGHRDMEIVSYVLDGALAHRDNIGNGATIVPGDVQRMSAGRGVMHSEFNAAPDATTHFLQIWILPSERAIDPGYEQKAFSGADKRGRLRLVASPDGRDGSVTLHADARLHAGLFDGDEKAEIALAPGRLGYVHLARGRLDVNGQRLSAGDAALLRDETKLTLSRGDGAEVLVFDLAP
;
A
#
# COMPACT_ATOMS: atom_id res chain seq x y z
N MET A 1 12.57 -16.57 7.96
CA MET A 1 13.65 -15.91 7.15
C MET A 1 13.21 -14.50 6.77
N ILE A 2 14.08 -13.49 6.96
CA ILE A 2 13.79 -12.09 6.59
C ILE A 2 14.75 -11.67 5.49
N THR A 3 14.20 -11.09 4.42
CA THR A 3 14.96 -10.48 3.32
C THR A 3 14.61 -9.00 3.26
N LEU A 4 15.62 -8.13 3.09
CA LEU A 4 15.41 -6.70 2.95
C LEU A 4 15.38 -6.30 1.47
N ARG A 5 14.42 -5.47 1.09
CA ARG A 5 14.36 -4.75 -0.17
C ARG A 5 14.68 -3.29 0.11
N LYS A 6 15.85 -2.83 -0.28
CA LYS A 6 16.26 -1.44 -0.03
C LYS A 6 15.55 -0.47 -0.99
N ALA A 7 15.27 0.72 -0.52
CA ALA A 7 14.67 1.78 -1.34
C ALA A 7 15.48 2.07 -2.61
N ALA A 8 16.83 2.06 -2.48
CA ALA A 8 17.75 2.30 -3.60
C ALA A 8 17.73 1.20 -4.67
N ASP A 9 17.27 -0.02 -4.32
CA ASP A 9 17.24 -1.16 -5.25
C ASP A 9 15.90 -1.28 -5.99
N ARG A 10 14.93 -0.41 -5.70
CA ARG A 10 13.63 -0.39 -6.39
C ARG A 10 13.77 0.16 -7.81
N GLY A 11 12.87 -0.26 -8.71
CA GLY A 11 12.74 0.35 -10.03
C GLY A 11 12.37 1.84 -9.90
N GLN A 12 12.81 2.63 -10.87
CA GLN A 12 12.54 4.08 -10.89
C GLN A 12 12.01 4.49 -12.26
N ALA A 13 11.02 5.39 -12.27
CA ALA A 13 10.54 6.05 -13.46
C ALA A 13 10.38 7.56 -13.18
N ASP A 14 10.77 8.39 -14.15
CA ASP A 14 10.58 9.84 -14.12
C ASP A 14 10.00 10.29 -15.48
N HIS A 15 8.74 10.70 -15.47
CA HIS A 15 8.01 11.19 -16.63
C HIS A 15 7.83 12.72 -16.60
N GLY A 16 8.59 13.41 -15.74
CA GLY A 16 8.46 14.84 -15.49
C GLY A 16 7.32 15.16 -14.53
N TRP A 17 6.10 14.82 -14.88
CA TRP A 17 4.92 15.03 -14.05
C TRP A 17 4.73 13.93 -12.97
N LEU A 18 5.29 12.75 -13.18
CA LEU A 18 5.25 11.59 -12.28
C LEU A 18 6.66 11.13 -11.98
N LYS A 19 7.00 11.03 -10.69
CA LYS A 19 8.16 10.26 -10.22
C LYS A 19 7.65 9.07 -9.46
N SER A 20 8.05 7.86 -9.89
CA SER A 20 7.58 6.60 -9.35
C SER A 20 8.73 5.69 -8.94
N GLN A 21 8.57 4.98 -7.81
CA GLN A 21 9.49 3.94 -7.36
C GLN A 21 8.73 2.62 -7.24
N HIS A 22 9.22 1.59 -7.92
CA HIS A 22 8.54 0.30 -8.05
C HIS A 22 9.20 -0.75 -7.15
N SER A 23 8.47 -1.27 -6.15
CA SER A 23 8.97 -2.37 -5.32
C SER A 23 9.05 -3.70 -6.09
N PHE A 24 8.18 -3.86 -7.08
CA PHE A 24 8.09 -5.03 -7.98
C PHE A 24 8.09 -4.59 -9.43
N SER A 25 8.28 -5.53 -10.34
CA SER A 25 8.20 -5.27 -11.79
C SER A 25 6.87 -4.65 -12.17
N PHE A 26 6.95 -3.50 -12.83
CA PHE A 26 5.79 -2.70 -13.24
C PHE A 26 6.14 -1.83 -14.45
N ALA A 27 5.22 -1.69 -15.41
CA ALA A 27 5.43 -0.98 -16.67
C ALA A 27 6.75 -1.41 -17.35
N ASP A 28 7.66 -0.47 -17.61
CA ASP A 28 8.94 -0.74 -18.26
C ASP A 28 10.01 -1.29 -17.32
N TYR A 29 9.79 -1.25 -16.00
CA TYR A 29 10.71 -1.86 -15.03
C TYR A 29 10.46 -3.37 -14.94
N HIS A 30 11.47 -4.16 -15.27
CA HIS A 30 11.42 -5.62 -15.19
C HIS A 30 12.60 -6.19 -14.40
N ASP A 31 12.29 -6.84 -13.28
CA ASP A 31 13.24 -7.57 -12.44
C ASP A 31 12.63 -8.95 -12.11
N PRO A 32 13.13 -10.04 -12.72
CA PRO A 32 12.58 -11.39 -12.51
C PRO A 32 12.60 -11.86 -11.04
N ALA A 33 13.51 -11.32 -10.22
CA ALA A 33 13.57 -11.62 -8.80
C ALA A 33 12.50 -10.90 -7.96
N HIS A 34 11.84 -9.88 -8.57
CA HIS A 34 10.88 -9.01 -7.89
C HIS A 34 9.60 -8.83 -8.73
N MET A 35 8.91 -9.95 -9.01
CA MET A 35 7.63 -9.96 -9.73
C MET A 35 6.41 -9.77 -8.84
N GLY A 36 6.57 -9.94 -7.53
CA GLY A 36 5.56 -9.87 -6.48
C GLY A 36 6.02 -10.63 -5.25
N PHE A 37 5.16 -10.66 -4.22
CA PHE A 37 5.42 -11.42 -2.99
C PHE A 37 4.10 -12.01 -2.46
N GLY A 38 3.93 -13.34 -2.56
CA GLY A 38 2.62 -13.95 -2.38
C GLY A 38 1.60 -13.35 -3.36
N ASN A 39 0.45 -12.98 -2.87
CA ASN A 39 -0.58 -12.30 -3.67
C ASN A 39 -0.40 -10.76 -3.77
N LEU A 40 0.63 -10.18 -3.18
CA LEU A 40 0.99 -8.77 -3.35
C LEU A 40 1.74 -8.57 -4.67
N ARG A 41 1.13 -7.84 -5.61
CA ARG A 41 1.66 -7.70 -6.99
C ARG A 41 2.37 -6.37 -7.23
N VAL A 42 1.90 -5.28 -6.65
CA VAL A 42 2.45 -3.93 -6.86
C VAL A 42 2.51 -3.17 -5.54
N ILE A 43 3.61 -2.48 -5.31
CA ILE A 43 3.70 -1.28 -4.47
C ILE A 43 4.51 -0.27 -5.27
N ASN A 44 3.84 0.73 -5.80
CA ASN A 44 4.46 1.92 -6.38
C ASN A 44 4.35 3.06 -5.39
N GLU A 45 5.43 3.79 -5.23
CA GLU A 45 5.48 5.03 -4.47
C GLU A 45 5.56 6.18 -5.46
N ASP A 46 4.45 6.90 -5.59
CA ASP A 46 4.22 7.86 -6.65
C ASP A 46 4.18 9.29 -6.12
N ARG A 47 4.81 10.19 -6.85
CA ARG A 47 4.74 11.64 -6.64
C ARG A 47 4.26 12.30 -7.91
N ILE A 48 3.05 12.89 -7.85
CA ILE A 48 2.37 13.53 -8.98
C ILE A 48 2.43 15.04 -8.82
N ALA A 49 2.90 15.74 -9.86
CA ALA A 49 2.93 17.21 -9.90
C ALA A 49 1.51 17.81 -9.87
N PRO A 50 1.35 19.07 -9.39
CA PRO A 50 0.05 19.77 -9.41
C PRO A 50 -0.58 19.80 -10.79
N GLY A 51 -1.91 19.63 -10.86
CA GLY A 51 -2.68 19.70 -12.08
C GLY A 51 -2.47 18.56 -13.08
N THR A 52 -1.74 17.50 -12.67
CA THR A 52 -1.45 16.33 -13.50
C THR A 52 -1.99 15.04 -12.86
N GLY A 53 -1.91 13.93 -13.59
CA GLY A 53 -2.38 12.63 -13.09
C GLY A 53 -2.49 11.60 -14.19
N PHE A 54 -3.02 10.44 -13.79
CA PHE A 54 -3.30 9.35 -14.70
C PHE A 54 -4.65 9.56 -15.36
N GLY A 55 -4.65 9.75 -16.68
CA GLY A 55 -5.86 9.80 -17.50
C GLY A 55 -6.67 8.49 -17.42
N THR A 56 -7.86 8.48 -17.99
CA THR A 56 -8.75 7.32 -17.95
C THR A 56 -8.07 6.08 -18.52
N HIS A 57 -7.98 5.04 -17.70
CA HIS A 57 -7.39 3.75 -18.04
C HIS A 57 -8.16 2.60 -17.36
N GLY A 58 -7.95 1.38 -17.82
CA GLY A 58 -8.73 0.23 -17.39
C GLY A 58 -7.96 -0.74 -16.52
N HIS A 59 -8.69 -1.38 -15.59
CA HIS A 59 -8.23 -2.51 -14.79
C HIS A 59 -9.21 -3.67 -14.85
N ARG A 60 -8.70 -4.86 -14.61
CA ARG A 60 -9.49 -6.09 -14.47
C ARG A 60 -8.83 -7.02 -13.46
N ASP A 61 -9.67 -7.71 -12.66
CA ASP A 61 -9.25 -8.77 -11.75
C ASP A 61 -8.06 -8.35 -10.85
N MET A 62 -8.23 -7.18 -10.18
CA MET A 62 -7.23 -6.63 -9.28
C MET A 62 -7.91 -5.89 -8.12
N GLU A 63 -7.41 -6.10 -6.91
CA GLU A 63 -7.71 -5.26 -5.76
C GLU A 63 -6.68 -4.14 -5.70
N ILE A 64 -7.12 -2.90 -5.85
CA ILE A 64 -6.27 -1.71 -5.91
C ILE A 64 -6.52 -0.87 -4.66
N VAL A 65 -5.46 -0.59 -3.92
CA VAL A 65 -5.53 0.25 -2.71
C VAL A 65 -4.64 1.46 -2.90
N SER A 66 -5.22 2.66 -2.69
CA SER A 66 -4.48 3.91 -2.64
C SER A 66 -4.34 4.38 -1.20
N TYR A 67 -3.11 4.70 -0.80
CA TYR A 67 -2.74 5.20 0.52
C TYR A 67 -1.97 6.51 0.37
N VAL A 68 -2.64 7.63 0.64
CA VAL A 68 -2.06 8.96 0.46
C VAL A 68 -1.20 9.34 1.66
N LEU A 69 0.03 9.74 1.38
CA LEU A 69 0.99 10.22 2.36
C LEU A 69 0.95 11.74 2.49
N ASP A 70 0.99 12.47 1.36
CA ASP A 70 0.91 13.94 1.30
C ASP A 70 0.03 14.39 0.15
N GLY A 71 -0.57 15.57 0.25
CA GLY A 71 -1.42 16.15 -0.78
C GLY A 71 -2.81 15.53 -0.81
N ALA A 72 -3.37 15.38 -1.99
CA ALA A 72 -4.71 14.86 -2.21
C ALA A 72 -4.82 14.19 -3.59
N LEU A 73 -5.39 12.98 -3.65
CA LEU A 73 -5.59 12.22 -4.88
C LEU A 73 -7.07 12.19 -5.23
N ALA A 74 -7.45 12.82 -6.36
CA ALA A 74 -8.81 12.76 -6.89
C ALA A 74 -8.98 11.49 -7.70
N HIS A 75 -9.94 10.67 -7.35
CA HIS A 75 -10.37 9.46 -8.07
C HIS A 75 -11.71 9.70 -8.76
N ARG A 76 -11.86 9.18 -9.96
CA ARG A 76 -13.15 9.09 -10.67
C ARG A 76 -13.19 7.81 -11.51
N ASP A 77 -14.32 7.10 -11.46
CA ASP A 77 -14.52 5.86 -12.21
C ASP A 77 -15.83 5.87 -13.04
N ASN A 78 -15.96 4.85 -13.89
CA ASN A 78 -17.13 4.67 -14.77
C ASN A 78 -18.31 3.94 -14.12
N ILE A 79 -18.19 3.55 -12.83
CA ILE A 79 -19.28 2.96 -12.05
C ILE A 79 -19.98 3.98 -11.14
N GLY A 80 -19.61 5.25 -11.25
CA GLY A 80 -20.29 6.38 -10.63
C GLY A 80 -19.62 6.95 -9.38
N ASN A 81 -18.42 6.46 -9.00
CA ASN A 81 -17.70 7.03 -7.88
C ASN A 81 -16.82 8.20 -8.30
N GLY A 82 -16.77 9.19 -7.40
CA GLY A 82 -15.85 10.32 -7.48
C GLY A 82 -15.53 10.76 -6.05
N ALA A 83 -14.24 10.75 -5.70
CA ALA A 83 -13.80 11.09 -4.35
C ALA A 83 -12.41 11.72 -4.37
N THR A 84 -12.09 12.40 -3.27
CA THR A 84 -10.73 12.85 -2.98
C THR A 84 -10.21 12.07 -1.79
N ILE A 85 -9.04 11.46 -1.96
CA ILE A 85 -8.35 10.66 -0.96
C ILE A 85 -7.24 11.54 -0.37
N VAL A 86 -7.23 11.68 0.96
CA VAL A 86 -6.27 12.53 1.69
C VAL A 86 -5.47 11.71 2.70
N PRO A 87 -4.38 12.22 3.30
CA PRO A 87 -3.65 11.52 4.34
C PRO A 87 -4.56 11.06 5.48
N GLY A 88 -4.48 9.77 5.79
CA GLY A 88 -5.36 9.10 6.75
C GLY A 88 -6.46 8.27 6.09
N ASP A 89 -6.80 8.53 4.84
CA ASP A 89 -7.74 7.69 4.10
C ASP A 89 -7.07 6.43 3.55
N VAL A 90 -7.85 5.37 3.46
CA VAL A 90 -7.54 4.16 2.69
C VAL A 90 -8.69 3.95 1.70
N GLN A 91 -8.35 4.00 0.42
CA GLN A 91 -9.29 3.74 -0.67
C GLN A 91 -9.01 2.36 -1.25
N ARG A 92 -10.06 1.60 -1.51
CA ARG A 92 -10.02 0.34 -2.25
C ARG A 92 -10.94 0.40 -3.46
N MET A 93 -10.41 0.04 -4.62
CA MET A 93 -11.15 -0.24 -5.84
C MET A 93 -10.96 -1.71 -6.22
N SER A 94 -12.05 -2.48 -6.25
CA SER A 94 -12.07 -3.81 -6.85
C SER A 94 -12.33 -3.68 -8.33
N ALA A 95 -11.38 -4.08 -9.16
CA ALA A 95 -11.53 -3.96 -10.62
C ALA A 95 -12.49 -4.99 -11.20
N GLY A 96 -12.58 -6.19 -10.59
CA GLY A 96 -13.50 -7.25 -10.96
C GLY A 96 -13.54 -7.51 -12.47
N ARG A 97 -14.73 -7.63 -13.05
CA ARG A 97 -14.91 -7.87 -14.50
C ARG A 97 -14.46 -6.72 -15.40
N GLY A 98 -14.06 -5.58 -14.83
CA GLY A 98 -13.49 -4.44 -15.53
C GLY A 98 -14.03 -3.11 -15.02
N VAL A 99 -13.14 -2.15 -14.83
CA VAL A 99 -13.43 -0.77 -14.45
C VAL A 99 -12.51 0.16 -15.24
N MET A 100 -13.02 1.35 -15.60
CA MET A 100 -12.23 2.45 -16.13
C MET A 100 -12.18 3.55 -15.08
N HIS A 101 -10.99 4.04 -14.76
CA HIS A 101 -10.84 5.13 -13.79
C HIS A 101 -9.72 6.11 -14.18
N SER A 102 -9.68 7.22 -13.47
CA SER A 102 -8.63 8.23 -13.55
C SER A 102 -8.24 8.70 -12.16
N GLU A 103 -6.98 9.08 -11.98
CA GLU A 103 -6.43 9.56 -10.72
C GLU A 103 -5.60 10.81 -10.97
N PHE A 104 -5.98 11.93 -10.35
CA PHE A 104 -5.32 13.22 -10.52
C PHE A 104 -4.87 13.80 -9.18
N ASN A 105 -3.80 14.58 -9.23
CA ASN A 105 -3.43 15.40 -8.09
C ASN A 105 -4.51 16.50 -7.89
N ALA A 106 -5.22 16.43 -6.77
CA ALA A 106 -6.25 17.41 -6.40
C ALA A 106 -5.68 18.58 -5.58
N ALA A 107 -4.42 18.53 -5.16
CA ALA A 107 -3.77 19.65 -4.51
C ALA A 107 -3.39 20.71 -5.56
N PRO A 108 -3.77 22.00 -5.36
CA PRO A 108 -3.62 23.00 -6.40
C PRO A 108 -2.17 23.41 -6.68
N ASP A 109 -1.30 23.33 -5.69
CA ASP A 109 0.06 23.87 -5.68
C ASP A 109 1.12 22.95 -5.05
N ALA A 110 0.72 21.76 -4.61
CA ALA A 110 1.61 20.80 -3.95
C ALA A 110 1.64 19.45 -4.68
N THR A 111 2.77 18.78 -4.62
CA THR A 111 2.91 17.40 -5.09
C THR A 111 2.07 16.46 -4.23
N THR A 112 1.29 15.58 -4.85
CA THR A 112 0.63 14.47 -4.16
C THR A 112 1.58 13.28 -4.10
N HIS A 113 1.80 12.76 -2.90
CA HIS A 113 2.64 11.60 -2.61
C HIS A 113 1.77 10.48 -2.05
N PHE A 114 1.78 9.32 -2.69
CA PHE A 114 0.93 8.19 -2.28
C PHE A 114 1.56 6.85 -2.66
N LEU A 115 1.02 5.79 -2.07
CA LEU A 115 1.35 4.41 -2.42
C LEU A 115 0.17 3.82 -3.20
N GLN A 116 0.46 3.30 -4.40
CA GLN A 116 -0.45 2.50 -5.20
C GLN A 116 -0.13 1.02 -4.97
N ILE A 117 -1.09 0.28 -4.44
CA ILE A 117 -0.91 -1.10 -3.99
C ILE A 117 -1.87 -1.99 -4.77
N TRP A 118 -1.36 -3.07 -5.39
CA TRP A 118 -2.20 -4.03 -6.09
C TRP A 118 -2.05 -5.41 -5.47
N ILE A 119 -3.19 -6.05 -5.19
CA ILE A 119 -3.27 -7.38 -4.59
C ILE A 119 -4.09 -8.27 -5.52
N LEU A 120 -3.61 -9.48 -5.80
CA LEU A 120 -4.34 -10.45 -6.60
C LEU A 120 -5.61 -10.89 -5.86
N PRO A 121 -6.78 -10.82 -6.49
CA PRO A 121 -8.03 -11.18 -5.85
C PRO A 121 -8.16 -12.70 -5.67
N SER A 122 -8.95 -13.11 -4.68
CA SER A 122 -9.30 -14.52 -4.46
C SER A 122 -10.31 -15.05 -5.48
N GLU A 123 -11.11 -14.15 -6.07
CA GLU A 123 -12.12 -14.46 -7.06
C GLU A 123 -12.03 -13.48 -8.24
N ARG A 124 -12.19 -14.00 -9.45
CA ARG A 124 -12.15 -13.20 -10.69
C ARG A 124 -13.55 -12.83 -11.15
N ALA A 125 -13.63 -11.80 -11.97
CA ALA A 125 -14.84 -11.34 -12.64
C ALA A 125 -15.99 -10.98 -11.70
N ILE A 126 -15.68 -10.64 -10.44
CA ILE A 126 -16.66 -10.06 -9.50
C ILE A 126 -17.16 -8.71 -10.02
N ASP A 127 -18.24 -8.19 -9.45
CA ASP A 127 -18.67 -6.84 -9.76
C ASP A 127 -17.63 -5.82 -9.31
N PRO A 128 -17.30 -4.80 -10.11
CA PRO A 128 -16.43 -3.72 -9.69
C PRO A 128 -17.02 -2.98 -8.48
N GLY A 129 -16.15 -2.51 -7.58
CA GLY A 129 -16.61 -1.83 -6.39
C GLY A 129 -15.61 -0.82 -5.85
N TYR A 130 -16.10 0.10 -5.06
CA TYR A 130 -15.33 1.18 -4.43
C TYR A 130 -15.65 1.27 -2.94
N GLU A 131 -14.64 1.48 -2.12
CA GLU A 131 -14.80 1.76 -0.70
C GLU A 131 -13.66 2.68 -0.23
N GLN A 132 -13.98 3.68 0.61
CA GLN A 132 -13.01 4.59 1.22
C GLN A 132 -13.36 4.80 2.69
N LYS A 133 -12.36 4.71 3.56
CA LYS A 133 -12.50 4.95 5.00
C LYS A 133 -11.33 5.77 5.52
N ALA A 134 -11.62 6.66 6.49
CA ALA A 134 -10.62 7.45 7.18
C ALA A 134 -10.13 6.73 8.44
N PHE A 135 -8.80 6.75 8.65
CA PHE A 135 -8.12 6.25 9.85
C PHE A 135 -7.23 7.36 10.39
N SER A 136 -7.59 7.88 11.53
CA SER A 136 -6.87 9.01 12.13
C SER A 136 -5.45 8.62 12.55
N GLY A 137 -4.60 9.62 12.79
CA GLY A 137 -3.29 9.38 13.39
C GLY A 137 -3.39 8.70 14.76
N ALA A 138 -4.41 9.01 15.55
CA ALA A 138 -4.66 8.37 16.86
C ALA A 138 -5.01 6.88 16.72
N ASP A 139 -5.68 6.48 15.66
CA ASP A 139 -6.00 5.06 15.40
C ASP A 139 -4.75 4.23 15.11
N LYS A 140 -3.69 4.85 14.59
CA LYS A 140 -2.45 4.22 14.12
C LYS A 140 -1.28 4.39 15.11
N ARG A 141 -1.35 5.34 16.05
CA ARG A 141 -0.23 5.65 16.94
C ARG A 141 0.07 4.52 17.91
N GLY A 142 1.33 4.03 17.90
CA GLY A 142 1.85 2.99 18.78
C GLY A 142 1.19 1.63 18.57
N ARG A 143 0.48 1.42 17.45
CA ARG A 143 -0.21 0.16 17.15
C ARG A 143 -0.32 -0.09 15.65
N LEU A 144 -0.59 -1.34 15.30
CA LEU A 144 -0.96 -1.73 13.94
C LEU A 144 -2.50 -1.72 13.81
N ARG A 145 -3.03 -0.70 13.16
CA ARG A 145 -4.45 -0.56 12.83
C ARG A 145 -4.76 -1.38 11.58
N LEU A 146 -5.70 -2.34 11.67
CA LEU A 146 -6.22 -3.04 10.49
C LEU A 146 -6.99 -2.06 9.63
N VAL A 147 -6.54 -1.81 8.40
CA VAL A 147 -7.12 -0.83 7.48
C VAL A 147 -7.78 -1.48 6.27
N ALA A 148 -7.37 -2.71 5.91
CA ALA A 148 -8.06 -3.50 4.88
C ALA A 148 -8.01 -5.00 5.23
N SER A 149 -9.11 -5.73 5.03
CA SER A 149 -9.24 -7.16 5.32
C SER A 149 -10.32 -7.82 4.47
N PRO A 150 -10.32 -9.17 4.31
CA PRO A 150 -11.32 -9.86 3.50
C PRO A 150 -12.76 -9.69 3.95
N ASP A 151 -12.97 -9.45 5.24
CA ASP A 151 -14.30 -9.38 5.88
C ASP A 151 -14.67 -7.98 6.39
N GLY A 152 -13.83 -6.97 6.17
CA GLY A 152 -14.06 -5.58 6.62
C GLY A 152 -14.12 -5.43 8.15
N ARG A 153 -13.62 -6.44 8.91
CA ARG A 153 -13.65 -6.41 10.39
C ARG A 153 -12.91 -5.20 10.94
N ASP A 154 -13.24 -4.86 12.17
CA ASP A 154 -12.67 -3.71 12.90
C ASP A 154 -12.82 -2.38 12.13
N GLY A 155 -13.81 -2.28 11.23
CA GLY A 155 -14.05 -1.10 10.42
C GLY A 155 -13.04 -0.91 9.28
N SER A 156 -12.24 -1.92 8.92
CA SER A 156 -11.36 -1.88 7.75
C SER A 156 -12.15 -1.83 6.44
N VAL A 157 -11.53 -1.41 5.33
CA VAL A 157 -12.13 -1.59 4.00
C VAL A 157 -12.11 -3.07 3.63
N THR A 158 -13.09 -3.50 2.84
CA THR A 158 -13.19 -4.90 2.41
C THR A 158 -12.29 -5.16 1.22
N LEU A 159 -11.42 -6.18 1.30
CA LEU A 159 -10.61 -6.70 0.20
C LEU A 159 -11.20 -8.02 -0.28
N HIS A 160 -11.40 -8.19 -1.58
CA HIS A 160 -11.76 -9.49 -2.17
C HIS A 160 -10.50 -10.33 -2.46
N ALA A 161 -9.58 -10.35 -1.49
CA ALA A 161 -8.31 -11.06 -1.54
C ALA A 161 -7.96 -11.64 -0.17
N ASP A 162 -7.26 -12.78 -0.12
CA ASP A 162 -6.72 -13.34 1.12
C ASP A 162 -5.49 -12.57 1.57
N ALA A 163 -5.72 -11.34 1.99
CA ALA A 163 -4.71 -10.43 2.50
C ALA A 163 -5.30 -9.53 3.60
N ARG A 164 -4.44 -9.12 4.54
CA ARG A 164 -4.75 -8.09 5.54
C ARG A 164 -3.70 -7.01 5.47
N LEU A 165 -4.15 -5.77 5.47
CA LEU A 165 -3.29 -4.60 5.50
C LEU A 165 -3.47 -3.86 6.81
N HIS A 166 -2.36 -3.62 7.49
CA HIS A 166 -2.30 -2.80 8.69
C HIS A 166 -1.46 -1.54 8.41
N ALA A 167 -1.85 -0.43 9.02
CA ALA A 167 -1.06 0.80 9.02
C ALA A 167 -0.71 1.18 10.47
N GLY A 168 0.50 1.72 10.67
CA GLY A 168 0.97 2.12 12.00
C GLY A 168 1.87 3.34 11.96
N LEU A 169 1.84 4.10 13.05
CA LEU A 169 2.73 5.23 13.31
C LEU A 169 3.50 4.92 14.59
N PHE A 170 4.85 4.98 14.52
CA PHE A 170 5.71 4.64 15.66
C PHE A 170 6.79 5.68 15.87
N ASP A 171 7.00 6.00 17.15
CA ASP A 171 8.06 6.90 17.59
C ASP A 171 8.62 6.47 18.93
N GLY A 172 9.92 6.69 19.18
CA GLY A 172 10.58 6.37 20.43
C GLY A 172 10.44 4.89 20.84
N ASP A 173 9.89 4.67 22.03
CA ASP A 173 9.74 3.34 22.64
C ASP A 173 8.44 2.60 22.25
N GLU A 174 7.62 3.17 21.37
CA GLU A 174 6.42 2.53 20.86
C GLU A 174 6.76 1.24 20.15
N LYS A 175 5.96 0.19 20.40
CA LYS A 175 6.16 -1.17 19.88
C LYS A 175 4.84 -1.79 19.47
N ALA A 176 4.91 -2.66 18.47
CA ALA A 176 3.78 -3.52 18.12
C ALA A 176 4.28 -4.89 17.67
N GLU A 177 3.41 -5.88 17.76
CA GLU A 177 3.66 -7.20 17.19
C GLU A 177 2.39 -7.75 16.57
N ILE A 178 2.57 -8.59 15.57
CA ILE A 178 1.50 -9.36 14.94
C ILE A 178 1.97 -10.81 14.76
N ALA A 179 1.08 -11.74 15.10
CA ALA A 179 1.30 -13.15 14.84
C ALA A 179 1.01 -13.43 13.35
N LEU A 180 1.90 -14.15 12.70
CA LEU A 180 1.71 -14.71 11.36
C LEU A 180 1.37 -16.19 11.49
N ALA A 181 0.24 -16.60 10.97
CA ALA A 181 -0.15 -18.01 10.95
C ALA A 181 0.82 -18.83 10.08
N PRO A 182 0.97 -20.14 10.33
CA PRO A 182 1.83 -20.99 9.51
C PRO A 182 1.48 -20.88 8.01
N GLY A 183 2.51 -20.75 7.17
CA GLY A 183 2.37 -20.59 5.72
C GLY A 183 2.03 -19.17 5.25
N ARG A 184 1.71 -18.25 6.15
CA ARG A 184 1.50 -16.84 5.77
C ARG A 184 2.82 -16.14 5.48
N LEU A 185 2.75 -15.15 4.59
CA LEU A 185 3.86 -14.26 4.28
C LEU A 185 3.65 -12.89 4.91
N GLY A 186 4.69 -12.33 5.50
CA GLY A 186 4.68 -10.95 5.98
C GLY A 186 5.44 -10.02 5.04
N TYR A 187 4.84 -8.90 4.67
CA TYR A 187 5.56 -7.84 3.95
C TYR A 187 5.41 -6.53 4.71
N VAL A 188 6.52 -5.88 4.99
CA VAL A 188 6.56 -4.59 5.69
C VAL A 188 7.11 -3.54 4.74
N HIS A 189 6.36 -2.49 4.47
CA HIS A 189 6.83 -1.32 3.73
C HIS A 189 6.91 -0.11 4.66
N LEU A 190 8.09 0.44 4.83
CA LEU A 190 8.30 1.66 5.62
C LEU A 190 8.14 2.88 4.71
N ALA A 191 7.01 3.57 4.82
CA ALA A 191 6.70 4.73 3.98
C ALA A 191 7.47 5.99 4.43
N ARG A 192 7.70 6.15 5.76
CA ARG A 192 8.41 7.30 6.33
C ARG A 192 9.26 6.91 7.52
N GLY A 193 10.27 7.72 7.80
CA GLY A 193 11.08 7.64 9.01
C GLY A 193 12.00 6.43 9.06
N ARG A 194 12.19 5.89 10.25
CA ARG A 194 13.02 4.71 10.51
C ARG A 194 12.32 3.79 11.49
N LEU A 195 12.51 2.47 11.34
CA LEU A 195 11.84 1.47 12.17
C LEU A 195 12.68 0.20 12.22
N ASP A 196 12.68 -0.49 13.34
CA ASP A 196 13.20 -1.84 13.41
C ASP A 196 12.08 -2.86 13.20
N VAL A 197 12.32 -3.80 12.30
CA VAL A 197 11.44 -4.94 11.99
C VAL A 197 12.19 -6.22 12.32
N ASN A 198 11.74 -6.97 13.33
CA ASN A 198 12.42 -8.17 13.86
C ASN A 198 13.94 -7.93 14.06
N GLY A 199 14.30 -6.76 14.59
CA GLY A 199 15.69 -6.35 14.84
C GLY A 199 16.45 -5.81 13.61
N GLN A 200 15.88 -5.83 12.42
CA GLN A 200 16.47 -5.26 11.21
C GLN A 200 16.06 -3.80 11.06
N ARG A 201 17.03 -2.90 10.91
CA ARG A 201 16.79 -1.45 10.74
C ARG A 201 16.37 -1.13 9.31
N LEU A 202 15.17 -0.52 9.16
CA LEU A 202 14.66 0.02 7.91
C LEU A 202 14.70 1.55 7.93
N SER A 203 14.86 2.13 6.75
CA SER A 203 14.67 3.55 6.44
C SER A 203 13.52 3.73 5.46
N ALA A 204 13.00 4.94 5.33
CA ALA A 204 11.90 5.25 4.41
C ALA A 204 12.14 4.66 3.00
N GLY A 205 11.12 4.02 2.45
CA GLY A 205 11.14 3.30 1.18
C GLY A 205 11.71 1.89 1.22
N ASP A 206 12.36 1.47 2.32
CA ASP A 206 12.80 0.08 2.49
C ASP A 206 11.60 -0.83 2.77
N ALA A 207 11.79 -2.11 2.45
CA ALA A 207 10.83 -3.15 2.84
C ALA A 207 11.54 -4.37 3.46
N ALA A 208 10.79 -5.10 4.30
CA ALA A 208 11.18 -6.40 4.82
C ALA A 208 10.17 -7.46 4.36
N LEU A 209 10.68 -8.55 3.79
CA LEU A 209 9.95 -9.70 3.31
C LEU A 209 10.18 -10.86 4.29
N LEU A 210 9.10 -11.35 4.89
CA LEU A 210 9.13 -12.39 5.92
C LEU A 210 8.53 -13.69 5.37
N ARG A 211 9.32 -14.77 5.38
CA ARG A 211 8.90 -16.14 5.06
C ARG A 211 9.19 -17.02 6.24
N ASP A 212 8.26 -17.91 6.57
CA ASP A 212 8.42 -18.88 7.68
C ASP A 212 8.69 -18.20 9.04
N GLU A 213 8.20 -16.97 9.20
CA GLU A 213 8.20 -16.26 10.47
C GLU A 213 6.83 -16.38 11.12
N THR A 214 6.81 -16.70 12.41
CA THR A 214 5.57 -16.81 13.18
C THR A 214 5.14 -15.51 13.82
N LYS A 215 6.04 -14.53 13.85
CA LYS A 215 5.83 -13.25 14.48
C LYS A 215 6.59 -12.13 13.77
N LEU A 216 5.94 -10.99 13.65
CA LEU A 216 6.52 -9.74 13.21
C LEU A 216 6.50 -8.77 14.39
N THR A 217 7.65 -8.15 14.68
CA THR A 217 7.80 -7.16 15.76
C THR A 217 8.30 -5.83 15.17
N LEU A 218 7.70 -4.73 15.63
CA LEU A 218 8.08 -3.37 15.28
C LEU A 218 8.55 -2.64 16.54
N SER A 219 9.65 -1.90 16.45
CA SER A 219 10.22 -1.15 17.57
C SER A 219 11.17 -0.06 17.11
N ARG A 220 11.57 0.80 18.06
CA ARG A 220 12.54 1.88 17.84
C ARG A 220 12.18 2.76 16.65
N GLY A 221 10.92 3.18 16.58
CA GLY A 221 10.44 4.12 15.58
C GLY A 221 11.11 5.50 15.73
N ASP A 222 11.32 6.16 14.59
CA ASP A 222 11.79 7.54 14.49
C ASP A 222 10.96 8.20 13.37
N GLY A 223 9.85 8.84 13.74
CA GLY A 223 8.85 9.38 12.81
C GLY A 223 8.33 8.34 11.81
N ALA A 224 8.20 7.08 12.23
CA ALA A 224 7.90 5.98 11.32
C ALA A 224 6.42 5.93 10.93
N GLU A 225 6.13 5.82 9.64
CA GLU A 225 4.84 5.41 9.08
C GLU A 225 5.04 4.11 8.27
N VAL A 226 4.33 3.07 8.67
CA VAL A 226 4.55 1.71 8.16
C VAL A 226 3.27 1.04 7.70
N LEU A 227 3.34 0.32 6.60
CA LEU A 227 2.32 -0.62 6.14
C LEU A 227 2.81 -2.05 6.34
N VAL A 228 1.97 -2.88 6.94
CA VAL A 228 2.23 -4.30 7.21
C VAL A 228 1.16 -5.15 6.53
N PHE A 229 1.61 -6.05 5.69
CA PHE A 229 0.76 -6.97 4.95
C PHE A 229 0.93 -8.38 5.52
N ASP A 230 -0.18 -9.04 5.82
CA ASP A 230 -0.31 -10.47 6.07
C ASP A 230 -0.95 -11.09 4.83
N LEU A 231 -0.18 -11.90 4.10
CA LEU A 231 -0.49 -12.33 2.72
C LEU A 231 -0.64 -13.85 2.62
N ALA A 232 -1.45 -14.28 1.65
CA ALA A 232 -1.39 -15.64 1.14
C ALA A 232 -0.07 -15.87 0.38
N PRO A 233 0.48 -17.10 0.37
CA PRO A 233 1.68 -17.47 -0.36
C PRO A 233 1.51 -17.39 -1.90
#